data_edc87a66f5ee0a1eab701463d19ed9e4
#
_entry.id   edc87a66f5ee0a1eab701463d19ed9e4
#
_cell.length_a   1.000
_cell.length_b   1.000
_cell.length_c   1.000
_cell.angle_alpha   90.00
_cell.angle_beta   90.00
_cell.angle_gamma   90.00
#
_symmetry.space_group_name_H-M   'P 1'
#
loop_
_entity.id
_entity.type
_entity.pdbx_description
1 polymer ?
#
loop_
_entity_poly.entity_id
_entity_poly.type
_entity_poly.pdbx_seq_one_letter_code
_entity_poly.pdbx_strand_id
1 'polypeptide(L)'
;MNRVVVAGSFNVDHVWRVPALPQAGATLSGDYTTGPGGKGFNQAVAARRAGAGTCFVCALGDDLGAQLARVLCTADGIDLRDVVVQAPTGTAGIYVDAQGRNSIVIGAGANAALQPAFVAEAL
;
A
#
# COMPACT_ATOMS: atom_id res chain seq x y z
N MET A 1 -12.98 -6.15 -24.42
CA MET A 1 -11.67 -5.66 -23.97
C MET A 1 -11.33 -6.30 -22.63
N ASN A 2 -10.16 -6.87 -22.53
CA ASN A 2 -9.74 -7.52 -21.29
C ASN A 2 -9.42 -6.50 -20.21
N ARG A 3 -9.84 -6.78 -19.00
CA ARG A 3 -9.62 -5.96 -17.84
C ARG A 3 -8.94 -6.79 -16.74
N VAL A 4 -7.98 -6.19 -16.06
CA VAL A 4 -7.35 -6.79 -14.90
C VAL A 4 -8.04 -6.24 -13.65
N VAL A 5 -8.46 -7.14 -12.77
CA VAL A 5 -9.01 -6.78 -11.47
C VAL A 5 -8.05 -7.29 -10.40
N VAL A 6 -7.59 -6.39 -9.55
CA VAL A 6 -6.75 -6.73 -8.42
C VAL A 6 -7.53 -6.44 -7.14
N ALA A 7 -7.70 -7.46 -6.32
CA ALA A 7 -8.24 -7.30 -4.97
C ALA A 7 -7.11 -7.54 -3.97
N GLY A 8 -6.77 -6.54 -3.18
CA GLY A 8 -5.63 -6.69 -2.28
C GLY A 8 -5.33 -5.44 -1.46
N SER A 9 -4.11 -5.38 -0.98
CA SER A 9 -3.67 -4.38 -0.01
C SER A 9 -3.18 -3.10 -0.66
N PHE A 10 -3.42 -2.00 0.06
CA PHE A 10 -2.74 -0.73 -0.13
C PHE A 10 -2.07 -0.35 1.19
N ASN A 11 -0.80 0.05 1.13
CA ASN A 11 -0.07 0.53 2.29
C ASN A 11 0.55 1.89 2.02
N VAL A 12 0.68 2.69 3.07
CA VAL A 12 1.63 3.79 3.08
C VAL A 12 2.94 3.23 3.62
N ASP A 13 3.98 3.28 2.81
CA ASP A 13 5.31 2.82 3.19
C ASP A 13 6.08 3.97 3.84
N HIS A 14 6.64 3.70 5.01
CA HIS A 14 7.53 4.60 5.73
C HIS A 14 8.91 3.95 5.73
N VAL A 15 9.87 4.60 5.08
CA VAL A 15 11.20 4.02 4.84
C VAL A 15 12.25 4.87 5.54
N TRP A 16 13.06 4.23 6.37
CA TRP A 16 14.25 4.84 6.96
C TRP A 16 15.50 4.13 6.44
N ARG A 17 16.37 4.90 5.83
CA ARG A 17 17.69 4.41 5.44
C ARG A 17 18.65 4.72 6.56
N VAL A 18 19.30 3.68 7.08
CA VAL A 18 20.14 3.74 8.26
C VAL A 18 21.50 3.07 7.97
N PRO A 19 22.58 3.42 8.72
CA PRO A 19 23.88 2.76 8.53
C PRO A 19 23.84 1.26 8.84
N ALA A 20 23.06 0.88 9.85
CA ALA A 20 22.87 -0.51 10.26
C ALA A 20 21.45 -0.67 10.78
N LEU A 21 20.87 -1.86 10.66
CA LEU A 21 19.56 -2.16 11.23
C LEU A 21 19.58 -1.97 12.74
N PRO A 22 18.56 -1.31 13.34
CA PRO A 22 18.57 -1.03 14.78
C PRO A 22 18.52 -2.33 15.59
N GLN A 23 19.35 -2.41 16.61
CA GLN A 23 19.26 -3.46 17.62
C GLN A 23 18.27 -3.05 18.71
N ALA A 24 17.83 -4.01 19.52
CA ALA A 24 16.94 -3.77 20.64
C ALA A 24 17.51 -2.65 21.53
N GLY A 25 16.68 -1.64 21.82
CA GLY A 25 17.07 -0.51 22.66
C GLY A 25 17.87 0.58 21.96
N ALA A 26 18.27 0.40 20.70
CA ALA A 26 19.03 1.41 19.96
C ALA A 26 18.12 2.50 19.40
N THR A 27 18.65 3.72 19.35
CA THR A 27 18.04 4.87 18.65
C THR A 27 19.03 5.33 17.59
N LEU A 28 18.61 5.33 16.33
CA LEU A 28 19.45 5.75 15.22
C LEU A 28 18.77 6.92 14.49
N SER A 29 19.58 7.78 13.89
CA SER A 29 19.11 8.73 12.90
C SER A 29 19.21 8.10 11.52
N GLY A 30 18.19 8.30 10.70
CA GLY A 30 18.17 7.81 9.33
C GLY A 30 17.50 8.78 8.39
N ASP A 31 17.63 8.54 7.10
CA ASP A 31 16.94 9.32 6.08
C ASP A 31 15.55 8.74 5.85
N TYR A 32 14.53 9.58 6.04
CA TYR A 32 13.14 9.16 5.95
C TYR A 32 12.54 9.52 4.59
N THR A 33 11.85 8.56 3.98
CA THR A 33 10.97 8.78 2.84
C THR A 33 9.67 8.04 3.04
N THR A 34 8.63 8.47 2.33
CA THR A 34 7.32 7.81 2.36
C THR A 34 6.77 7.71 0.95
N GLY A 35 5.96 6.71 0.71
CA GLY A 35 5.33 6.50 -0.57
C GLY A 35 4.28 5.40 -0.50
N PRO A 36 3.65 5.10 -1.63
CA PRO A 36 2.67 4.04 -1.68
C PRO A 36 3.32 2.67 -1.74
N GLY A 37 2.62 1.67 -1.23
CA GLY A 37 3.04 0.28 -1.29
C GLY A 37 1.86 -0.67 -1.19
N GLY A 38 2.16 -1.89 -0.83
CA GLY A 38 1.20 -2.98 -0.79
C GLY A 38 1.26 -3.80 -2.08
N LYS A 39 1.23 -5.11 -1.93
CA LYS A 39 1.34 -6.02 -3.09
C LYS A 39 0.19 -5.83 -4.07
N GLY A 40 -1.03 -5.64 -3.56
CA GLY A 40 -2.19 -5.38 -4.42
C GLY A 40 -2.04 -4.10 -5.22
N PHE A 41 -1.72 -3.01 -4.55
CA PHE A 41 -1.53 -1.73 -5.23
C PHE A 41 -0.40 -1.81 -6.28
N ASN A 42 0.72 -2.42 -5.93
CA ASN A 42 1.85 -2.55 -6.86
C ASN A 42 1.49 -3.36 -8.10
N GLN A 43 0.69 -4.42 -7.94
CA GLN A 43 0.19 -5.21 -9.07
C GLN A 43 -0.75 -4.40 -9.96
N ALA A 44 -1.65 -3.62 -9.35
CA ALA A 44 -2.59 -2.77 -10.11
C ALA A 44 -1.84 -1.73 -10.94
N VAL A 45 -0.84 -1.08 -10.34
CA VAL A 45 0.00 -0.09 -11.03
C VAL A 45 0.76 -0.75 -12.20
N ALA A 46 1.36 -1.91 -11.96
CA ALA A 46 2.10 -2.62 -13.00
C ALA A 46 1.18 -3.01 -14.16
N ALA A 47 -0.01 -3.54 -13.88
CA ALA A 47 -0.97 -3.91 -14.91
C ALA A 47 -1.40 -2.70 -15.72
N ARG A 48 -1.72 -1.58 -15.06
CA ARG A 48 -2.16 -0.37 -15.74
C ARG A 48 -1.06 0.22 -16.61
N ARG A 49 0.16 0.27 -16.10
CA ARG A 49 1.31 0.81 -16.88
C ARG A 49 1.71 -0.09 -18.02
N ALA A 50 1.38 -1.38 -17.96
CA ALA A 50 1.55 -2.31 -19.09
C ALA A 50 0.43 -2.19 -20.15
N GLY A 51 -0.55 -1.31 -19.94
CA GLY A 51 -1.59 -1.01 -20.91
C GLY A 51 -2.94 -1.66 -20.64
N ALA A 52 -3.10 -2.42 -19.56
CA ALA A 52 -4.38 -3.05 -19.24
C ALA A 52 -5.35 -2.06 -18.60
N GLY A 53 -6.63 -2.11 -18.97
CA GLY A 53 -7.67 -1.51 -18.17
C GLY A 53 -7.69 -2.18 -16.79
N THR A 54 -7.56 -1.42 -15.71
CA THR A 54 -7.30 -1.98 -14.38
C THR A 54 -8.27 -1.44 -13.36
N CYS A 55 -8.84 -2.35 -12.60
CA CYS A 55 -9.66 -2.07 -11.42
C CYS A 55 -8.92 -2.55 -10.18
N PHE A 56 -8.85 -1.73 -9.14
CA PHE A 56 -8.24 -2.08 -7.86
C PHE A 56 -9.29 -2.03 -6.77
N VAL A 57 -9.51 -3.18 -6.10
CA VAL A 57 -10.48 -3.34 -5.02
C VAL A 57 -9.71 -3.45 -3.71
N CYS A 58 -9.97 -2.56 -2.76
CA CYS A 58 -9.25 -2.53 -1.48
C CYS A 58 -10.10 -1.95 -0.37
N ALA A 59 -9.61 -2.08 0.86
CA ALA A 59 -10.17 -1.42 2.02
C ALA A 59 -9.22 -0.33 2.50
N LEU A 60 -9.77 0.84 2.83
CA LEU A 60 -9.02 2.00 3.28
C LEU A 60 -9.63 2.53 4.58
N GLY A 61 -8.84 3.25 5.36
CA GLY A 61 -9.36 4.06 6.46
C GLY A 61 -9.88 5.40 5.99
N ASP A 62 -10.36 6.19 6.93
CA ASP A 62 -10.75 7.59 6.68
C ASP A 62 -9.59 8.49 7.12
N ASP A 63 -8.55 8.58 6.28
CA ASP A 63 -7.30 9.22 6.63
C ASP A 63 -6.50 9.69 5.40
N LEU A 64 -5.35 10.29 5.64
CA LEU A 64 -4.47 10.77 4.58
C LEU A 64 -3.94 9.65 3.68
N GLY A 65 -3.72 8.45 4.25
CA GLY A 65 -3.31 7.29 3.45
C GLY A 65 -4.36 6.92 2.40
N ALA A 66 -5.63 6.98 2.78
CA ALA A 66 -6.73 6.75 1.83
C ALA A 66 -6.75 7.81 0.72
N GLN A 67 -6.51 9.08 1.07
CA GLN A 67 -6.44 10.15 0.08
C GLN A 67 -5.28 9.93 -0.89
N LEU A 68 -4.13 9.49 -0.40
CA LEU A 68 -2.99 9.15 -1.25
C LEU A 68 -3.36 8.06 -2.27
N ALA A 69 -4.01 6.99 -1.82
CA ALA A 69 -4.46 5.92 -2.70
C ALA A 69 -5.38 6.46 -3.81
N ARG A 70 -6.32 7.33 -3.48
CA ARG A 70 -7.26 7.91 -4.44
C ARG A 70 -6.57 8.80 -5.46
N VAL A 71 -5.67 9.66 -4.99
CA VAL A 71 -4.91 10.57 -5.88
C VAL A 71 -4.05 9.76 -6.85
N LEU A 72 -3.34 8.75 -6.37
CA LEU A 72 -2.45 7.96 -7.21
C LEU A 72 -3.21 7.09 -8.22
N CYS A 73 -4.32 6.48 -7.81
CA CYS A 73 -5.14 5.68 -8.72
C CYS A 73 -5.75 6.56 -9.81
N THR A 74 -6.24 7.74 -9.45
CA THR A 74 -6.77 8.70 -10.43
C THR A 74 -5.69 9.12 -11.42
N ALA A 75 -4.49 9.43 -10.95
CA ALA A 75 -3.38 9.85 -11.80
C ALA A 75 -2.96 8.78 -12.81
N ASP A 76 -2.99 7.51 -12.41
CA ASP A 76 -2.65 6.39 -13.30
C ASP A 76 -3.84 5.85 -14.10
N GLY A 77 -5.04 6.37 -13.89
CA GLY A 77 -6.23 5.89 -14.59
C GLY A 77 -6.69 4.52 -14.11
N ILE A 78 -6.43 4.19 -12.86
CA ILE A 78 -6.91 2.96 -12.22
C ILE A 78 -8.31 3.20 -11.66
N ASP A 79 -9.24 2.31 -11.99
CA ASP A 79 -10.59 2.31 -11.42
C ASP A 79 -10.50 1.78 -9.98
N LEU A 80 -10.48 2.70 -9.02
CA LEU A 80 -10.39 2.35 -7.60
C LEU A 80 -11.79 2.10 -7.03
N ARG A 81 -11.98 0.93 -6.46
CA ARG A 81 -13.19 0.54 -5.75
C ARG A 81 -12.83 0.19 -4.32
N ASP A 82 -13.01 1.15 -3.43
CA ASP A 82 -12.63 1.01 -2.04
C ASP A 82 -13.84 0.97 -1.11
N VAL A 83 -13.69 0.25 -0.01
CA VAL A 83 -14.56 0.36 1.14
C VAL A 83 -13.81 1.09 2.25
N VAL A 84 -14.46 2.07 2.86
CA VAL A 84 -13.91 2.81 4.00
C VAL A 84 -14.34 2.11 5.28
N VAL A 85 -13.36 1.77 6.11
CA VAL A 85 -13.60 1.07 7.37
C VAL A 85 -13.04 1.87 8.54
N GLN A 86 -13.45 1.54 9.76
CA GLN A 86 -12.97 2.20 10.97
C GLN A 86 -11.68 1.54 11.47
N ALA A 87 -10.65 1.68 10.67
CA ALA A 87 -9.29 1.25 10.97
C ALA A 87 -8.34 2.12 10.16
N PRO A 88 -7.10 2.33 10.58
CA PRO A 88 -6.13 3.07 9.78
C PRO A 88 -5.88 2.37 8.45
N THR A 89 -5.65 3.14 7.41
CA THR A 89 -5.12 2.60 6.15
C THR A 89 -3.82 1.83 6.45
N GLY A 90 -3.60 0.71 5.78
CA GLY A 90 -2.43 -0.13 5.99
C GLY A 90 -1.12 0.64 5.90
N THR A 91 -0.15 0.25 6.73
CA THR A 91 1.17 0.88 6.79
C THR A 91 2.26 -0.18 6.78
N ALA A 92 3.45 0.22 6.34
CA ALA A 92 4.67 -0.56 6.50
C ALA A 92 5.77 0.34 7.03
N GLY A 93 6.48 -0.12 8.06
CA GLY A 93 7.70 0.50 8.53
C GLY A 93 8.87 -0.29 7.99
N ILE A 94 9.73 0.35 7.21
CA ILE A 94 10.80 -0.30 6.47
C ILE A 94 12.12 0.32 6.86
N TYR A 95 13.06 -0.50 7.31
CA TYR A 95 14.42 -0.08 7.65
C TYR A 95 15.37 -0.73 6.67
N VAL A 96 16.20 0.08 6.02
CA VAL A 96 17.16 -0.39 5.01
C VAL A 96 18.54 0.01 5.43
N ASP A 97 19.48 -0.94 5.51
CA ASP A 97 20.87 -0.67 5.88
C ASP A 97 21.75 -0.35 4.66
N ALA A 98 23.02 -0.07 4.92
CA ALA A 98 23.96 0.32 3.87
C ALA A 98 24.23 -0.79 2.84
N GLN A 99 23.98 -2.05 3.18
CA GLN A 99 24.11 -3.19 2.27
C GLN A 99 22.81 -3.52 1.52
N GLY A 100 21.75 -2.74 1.71
CA GLY A 100 20.46 -2.99 1.09
C GLY A 100 19.61 -4.05 1.79
N ARG A 101 20.05 -4.55 2.96
CA ARG A 101 19.25 -5.46 3.78
C ARG A 101 18.14 -4.67 4.45
N ASN A 102 16.99 -5.30 4.62
CA ASN A 102 15.85 -4.61 5.22
C ASN A 102 15.21 -5.40 6.35
N SER A 103 14.49 -4.69 7.20
CA SER A 103 13.53 -5.23 8.16
C SER A 103 12.24 -4.47 7.99
N ILE A 104 11.11 -5.19 7.94
CA ILE A 104 9.81 -4.61 7.66
C ILE A 104 8.83 -5.02 8.74
N VAL A 105 8.09 -4.05 9.25
CA VAL A 105 6.94 -4.29 10.13
C VAL A 105 5.71 -3.73 9.45
N ILE A 106 4.68 -4.55 9.30
CA ILE A 106 3.44 -4.17 8.63
C ILE A 106 2.35 -3.96 9.68
N GLY A 107 1.65 -2.84 9.56
CA GLY A 107 0.37 -2.63 10.21
C GLY A 107 -0.74 -2.87 9.20
N ALA A 108 -1.44 -4.00 9.31
CA ALA A 108 -2.46 -4.36 8.32
C ALA A 108 -3.58 -3.33 8.26
N GLY A 109 -4.03 -2.84 9.41
CA GLY A 109 -5.08 -1.83 9.46
C GLY A 109 -6.30 -2.24 8.65
N ALA A 110 -6.77 -1.33 7.81
CA ALA A 110 -7.94 -1.53 6.98
C ALA A 110 -7.82 -2.74 6.04
N ASN A 111 -6.60 -3.13 5.63
CA ASN A 111 -6.43 -4.28 4.75
C ASN A 111 -7.03 -5.57 5.33
N ALA A 112 -6.97 -5.75 6.63
CA ALA A 112 -7.52 -6.92 7.30
C ALA A 112 -9.05 -6.96 7.27
N ALA A 113 -9.69 -5.85 6.95
CA ALA A 113 -11.15 -5.73 6.91
C ALA A 113 -11.73 -5.90 5.51
N LEU A 114 -10.93 -6.19 4.49
CA LEU A 114 -11.43 -6.46 3.15
C LEU A 114 -12.18 -7.79 3.14
N GLN A 115 -13.49 -7.73 2.90
CA GLN A 115 -14.37 -8.90 2.95
C GLN A 115 -14.66 -9.42 1.54
N PRO A 116 -14.81 -10.76 1.38
CA PRO A 116 -15.16 -11.33 0.09
C PRO A 116 -16.46 -10.78 -0.50
N ALA A 117 -17.45 -10.49 0.33
CA ALA A 117 -18.73 -9.93 -0.11
C ALA A 117 -18.54 -8.57 -0.79
N PHE A 118 -17.68 -7.70 -0.24
CA PHE A 118 -17.40 -6.42 -0.86
C PHE A 118 -16.71 -6.60 -2.23
N VAL A 119 -15.74 -7.51 -2.28
CA VAL A 119 -15.04 -7.79 -3.55
C VAL A 119 -16.03 -8.26 -4.61
N ALA A 120 -16.93 -9.15 -4.25
CA ALA A 120 -17.96 -9.65 -5.17
C ALA A 120 -18.88 -8.53 -5.66
N GLU A 121 -19.29 -7.62 -4.78
CA GLU A 121 -20.13 -6.48 -5.15
C GLU A 121 -19.40 -5.47 -6.04
N ALA A 122 -18.10 -5.31 -5.84
CA ALA A 122 -17.29 -4.35 -6.59
C ALA A 122 -17.03 -4.81 -8.03
N LEU A 123 -17.23 -6.07 -8.32
CA LEU A 123 -17.07 -6.63 -9.67
C LEU A 123 -18.39 -6.53 -10.47
#